data_462fe1a19facf4b98b7dacf980413f73
#
_entry.id   462fe1a19facf4b98b7dacf980413f73
#
_cell.length_a   1.000
_cell.length_b   1.000
_cell.length_c   1.000
_cell.angle_alpha   90.00
_cell.angle_beta   90.00
_cell.angle_gamma   90.00
#
_symmetry.space_group_name_H-M   'P 1'
#
loop_
_entity.id
_entity.type
_entity.pdbx_description
1 polymer ?
#
loop_
_entity_poly.entity_id
_entity_poly.type
_entity_poly.pdbx_seq_one_letter_code
_entity_poly.pdbx_strand_id
1 'polypeptide(L)' 'MARIAGVNIPQNKLVHIGLTYIYGIGNKFSNEICKSLEIPKSKRVNELTDDQILKIREYI' A
#
# COMPACT_ATOMS: atom_id res chain seq x y z
N MET A 1 -13.36 -1.13 -2.43
CA MET A 1 -11.97 -1.55 -2.39
C MET A 1 -11.06 -0.46 -2.93
N ALA A 2 -9.88 -0.33 -2.37
CA ALA A 2 -8.90 0.60 -2.93
C ALA A 2 -8.28 0.00 -4.19
N ARG A 3 -7.96 0.86 -5.15
CA ARG A 3 -7.33 0.42 -6.39
C ARG A 3 -6.00 1.12 -6.56
N ILE A 4 -4.94 0.33 -6.58
CA ILE A 4 -3.57 0.86 -6.70
C ILE A 4 -2.89 0.09 -7.83
N ALA A 5 -2.28 0.83 -8.76
CA ALA A 5 -1.59 0.24 -9.92
C ALA A 5 -2.48 -0.74 -10.71
N GLY A 6 -3.78 -0.45 -10.78
CA GLY A 6 -4.73 -1.28 -11.50
C GLY A 6 -5.20 -2.52 -10.75
N VAL A 7 -4.76 -2.71 -9.50
CA VAL A 7 -5.12 -3.88 -8.69
C VAL A 7 -6.08 -3.47 -7.58
N ASN A 8 -7.15 -4.24 -7.43
CA ASN A 8 -8.08 -4.05 -6.32
C ASN A 8 -7.48 -4.60 -5.04
N ILE A 9 -7.35 -3.75 -4.03
CA ILE A 9 -6.72 -4.10 -2.77
C ILE A 9 -7.77 -4.10 -1.66
N PRO A 10 -7.84 -5.17 -0.84
CA PRO A 10 -8.79 -5.21 0.28
C PRO A 10 -8.54 -4.05 1.25
N GLN A 11 -9.60 -3.31 1.56
CA GLN A 11 -9.48 -2.13 2.42
C GLN A 11 -9.31 -2.46 3.89
N ASN A 12 -9.71 -3.65 4.30
CA ASN A 12 -9.63 -4.07 5.70
C ASN A 12 -8.28 -4.67 6.08
N LYS A 13 -7.36 -4.78 5.13
CA LYS A 13 -6.02 -5.29 5.40
C LYS A 13 -5.07 -4.16 5.77
N LEU A 14 -4.01 -4.49 6.51
CA LEU A 14 -2.95 -3.52 6.77
C LEU A 14 -2.27 -3.14 5.46
N VAL A 15 -1.76 -1.91 5.38
CA VAL A 15 -1.19 -1.39 4.13
C VAL A 15 -0.08 -2.28 3.60
N HIS A 16 0.86 -2.68 4.47
CA HIS A 16 1.99 -3.49 4.01
C HIS A 16 1.57 -4.88 3.53
N ILE A 17 0.45 -5.40 4.04
CA ILE A 17 -0.09 -6.67 3.57
C ILE A 17 -0.86 -6.46 2.27
N GLY A 18 -1.67 -5.39 2.20
CA GLY A 18 -2.43 -5.08 1.00
C GLY A 18 -1.55 -4.85 -0.22
N LEU A 19 -0.41 -4.19 -0.04
CA LEU A 19 0.50 -3.93 -1.15
C LEU A 19 1.06 -5.21 -1.78
N THR A 20 1.15 -6.29 -1.01
CA THR A 20 1.65 -7.57 -1.55
C THR A 20 0.70 -8.20 -2.56
N TYR A 21 -0.55 -7.72 -2.63
CA TYR A 21 -1.50 -8.17 -3.64
C TYR A 21 -1.13 -7.67 -5.03
N ILE A 22 -0.28 -6.66 -5.12
CA ILE A 22 0.17 -6.12 -6.40
C ILE A 22 1.28 -7.03 -6.94
N TYR A 23 1.15 -7.41 -8.20
CA TYR A 23 2.13 -8.28 -8.83
C TYR A 23 3.53 -7.66 -8.78
N GLY A 24 4.49 -8.43 -8.33
CA GLY A 24 5.86 -7.97 -8.21
C GLY A 24 6.20 -7.30 -6.89
N ILE A 25 5.22 -7.09 -6.01
CA ILE A 25 5.46 -6.49 -4.70
C ILE A 25 5.48 -7.58 -3.65
N GLY A 26 6.68 -7.93 -3.16
CA GLY A 26 6.82 -8.85 -2.04
C GLY A 26 6.78 -8.12 -0.70
N ASN A 27 6.83 -8.89 0.38
CA ASN A 27 6.80 -8.32 1.74
C ASN A 27 7.91 -7.30 1.97
N LYS A 28 9.10 -7.60 1.49
CA LYS A 28 10.25 -6.71 1.69
C LYS A 28 10.01 -5.35 1.01
N PHE A 29 9.60 -5.37 -0.24
CA PHE A 29 9.35 -4.14 -1.00
C PHE A 29 8.18 -3.36 -0.40
N SER A 30 7.13 -4.06 -0.02
CA SER A 30 5.98 -3.47 0.64
C SER A 30 6.39 -2.73 1.91
N ASN A 31 7.21 -3.36 2.75
CA ASN A 31 7.71 -2.73 3.96
C ASN A 31 8.59 -1.51 3.66
N GLU A 32 9.40 -1.57 2.61
CA GLU A 32 10.21 -0.43 2.19
C GLU A 32 9.36 0.76 1.77
N ILE A 33 8.29 0.50 1.02
CA ILE A 33 7.36 1.55 0.60
C ILE A 33 6.74 2.22 1.82
N CYS A 34 6.24 1.44 2.75
CA CYS A 34 5.64 1.98 3.96
C CYS A 34 6.63 2.78 4.78
N LYS A 35 7.86 2.30 4.89
CA LYS A 35 8.91 3.00 5.62
C LYS A 35 9.29 4.31 4.95
N SER A 36 9.43 4.30 3.63
CA SER A 36 9.81 5.50 2.88
C SER A 36 8.73 6.58 2.94
N LEU A 37 7.47 6.19 2.97
CA LEU A 37 6.35 7.11 3.01
C LEU A 37 5.88 7.38 4.44
N GLU A 38 6.59 6.85 5.43
CA GLU A 38 6.27 7.04 6.85
C GLU A 38 4.86 6.56 7.20
N ILE A 39 4.44 5.46 6.57
CA ILE A 39 3.14 4.86 6.86
C ILE A 39 3.32 3.86 8.02
N PRO A 40 2.58 4.02 9.13
CA PRO A 40 2.68 3.09 10.26
C PRO A 40 2.25 1.69 9.85
N LYS A 41 2.88 0.67 10.44
CA LYS A 41 2.52 -0.72 10.16
C LYS A 41 1.10 -1.07 10.57
N SER A 42 0.56 -0.35 11.53
CA SER A 42 -0.81 -0.57 12.00
C SER A 42 -1.87 0.10 11.12
N LYS A 43 -1.45 0.89 10.13
CA LYS A 43 -2.38 1.58 9.25
C LYS A 43 -3.03 0.61 8.28
N ARG A 44 -4.36 0.73 8.13
CA ARG A 44 -5.10 -0.09 7.18
C ARG A 44 -5.27 0.64 5.86
N VAL A 45 -5.55 -0.12 4.80
CA VAL A 45 -5.70 0.45 3.46
C VAL A 45 -6.82 1.50 3.43
N ASN A 46 -7.91 1.26 4.14
CA ASN A 46 -9.04 2.20 4.16
C ASN A 46 -8.74 3.51 4.92
N GLU A 47 -7.61 3.57 5.62
CA GLU A 47 -7.18 4.77 6.31
C GLU A 47 -6.23 5.64 5.48
N LEU A 48 -5.86 5.17 4.29
CA LEU A 48 -4.97 5.93 3.41
C LEU A 48 -5.67 7.14 2.81
N THR A 49 -4.95 8.27 2.76
CA THR A 49 -5.43 9.44 2.05
C THR A 49 -5.13 9.31 0.55
N ASP A 50 -5.79 10.13 -0.27
CA ASP A 50 -5.53 10.13 -1.70
C ASP A 50 -4.07 10.46 -2.00
N ASP A 51 -3.46 11.37 -1.24
CA ASP A 51 -2.05 11.71 -1.39
C ASP A 51 -1.16 10.50 -1.14
N GLN A 52 -1.46 9.73 -0.11
CA GLN A 52 -0.67 8.53 0.22
C GLN A 52 -0.79 7.48 -0.88
N ILE A 53 -2.00 7.29 -1.40
CA ILE A 53 -2.22 6.36 -2.50
C ILE A 53 -1.44 6.79 -3.74
N LEU A 54 -1.45 8.08 -4.05
CA LEU A 54 -0.71 8.61 -5.19
C LEU A 54 0.79 8.38 -5.04
N LYS A 55 1.32 8.63 -3.84
CA LYS A 55 2.75 8.42 -3.57
C LYS A 55 3.13 6.95 -3.68
N ILE A 56 2.27 6.05 -3.24
CA ILE A 56 2.51 4.61 -3.39
C ILE A 56 2.58 4.26 -4.88
N ARG A 57 1.66 4.77 -5.68
CA ARG A 57 1.66 4.53 -7.13
C ARG A 57 2.94 5.04 -7.79
N GLU A 58 3.41 6.20 -7.37
CA GLU A 58 4.64 6.77 -7.93
C GLU A 58 5.86 5.96 -7.53
N TYR A 59 5.82 5.33 -6.36
CA TYR A 59 6.92 4.51 -5.88
C TYR A 59 7.04 3.20 -6.68
N ILE A 60 5.92 2.69 -7.12
CA ILE A 60 5.87 1.47 -7.93
C ILE A 60 6.15 1.83 -9.39
#